data_3bffcbce5c6feb1098dd18075fcb4127
#
_entry.id   3bffcbce5c6feb1098dd18075fcb4127
#
_cell.length_a   1.000
_cell.length_b   1.000
_cell.length_c   1.000
_cell.angle_alpha   90.00
_cell.angle_beta   90.00
_cell.angle_gamma   90.00
#
_symmetry.space_group_name_H-M   'P 1'
#
loop_
_entity.id
_entity.type
_entity.pdbx_description
1 polymer ?
#
loop_
_entity_poly.entity_id
_entity_poly.type
_entity_poly.pdbx_seq_one_letter_code
_entity_poly.pdbx_strand_id
1 'polypeptide(L)'
;MPRKKKQLKHRRTAKSIRSRKAKPRKSPRKKVTLKERIARAKKLEALDAGKPTLRIPRQTLTAHRLRNENFPDTFIREISVSLDDPDHWLTLTWTGPNADSQETGPFRASPGAGLRGLNCDDEPTSRRSGSKCTPKGTYPVQGFQRRLNSDSRATYVTWFMQRRGIALHYFPIVPEYAASHGCVRIESEHVARLIQDNSLVDETQVVVSGTWTKPPKQWS
;
A
#
# COMPACT_ATOMS: atom_id res chain seq x y z
N MET A 1 7.41 -82.06 -21.77
CA MET A 1 7.16 -81.15 -20.59
C MET A 1 6.12 -80.15 -20.97
N PRO A 2 4.92 -80.13 -20.36
CA PRO A 2 3.84 -79.22 -20.75
C PRO A 2 3.86 -77.92 -19.90
N ARG A 3 3.72 -76.80 -20.59
CA ARG A 3 3.60 -75.42 -19.97
C ARG A 3 2.26 -75.23 -19.34
N LYS A 4 2.24 -74.84 -18.03
CA LYS A 4 1.07 -74.48 -17.29
C LYS A 4 0.61 -73.06 -17.70
N LYS A 5 -0.61 -72.91 -18.20
CA LYS A 5 -1.30 -71.63 -18.42
C LYS A 5 -1.81 -71.07 -17.08
N LYS A 6 -1.35 -69.86 -16.67
CA LYS A 6 -1.93 -69.11 -15.56
C LYS A 6 -3.16 -68.34 -16.04
N GLN A 7 -4.30 -68.63 -15.48
CA GLN A 7 -5.55 -67.84 -15.66
C GLN A 7 -5.46 -66.56 -14.85
N LEU A 8 -5.61 -65.40 -15.50
CA LEU A 8 -5.79 -64.11 -14.84
C LEU A 8 -7.27 -63.92 -14.52
N LYS A 9 -7.60 -63.85 -13.25
CA LYS A 9 -8.96 -63.46 -12.77
C LYS A 9 -9.08 -61.95 -12.84
N HIS A 10 -9.98 -61.44 -13.73
CA HIS A 10 -10.39 -60.05 -13.75
C HIS A 10 -11.31 -59.74 -12.56
N ARG A 11 -10.76 -58.96 -11.59
CA ARG A 11 -11.54 -58.30 -10.54
C ARG A 11 -12.17 -57.03 -11.13
N ARG A 12 -13.47 -57.05 -11.38
CA ARG A 12 -14.28 -55.84 -11.65
C ARG A 12 -14.41 -55.06 -10.37
N THR A 13 -13.75 -53.90 -10.26
CA THR A 13 -13.98 -52.92 -9.21
C THR A 13 -15.14 -52.01 -9.58
N ALA A 14 -16.22 -52.09 -8.81
CA ALA A 14 -17.37 -51.20 -8.96
C ALA A 14 -16.94 -49.75 -8.64
N LYS A 15 -17.02 -48.85 -9.65
CA LYS A 15 -16.83 -47.42 -9.47
C LYS A 15 -18.05 -46.83 -8.77
N SER A 16 -17.90 -46.42 -7.52
CA SER A 16 -18.85 -45.59 -6.76
C SER A 16 -19.10 -44.27 -7.51
N ILE A 17 -20.32 -44.08 -7.98
CA ILE A 17 -20.81 -42.82 -8.56
C ILE A 17 -21.08 -41.86 -7.42
N ARG A 18 -20.09 -41.03 -7.07
CA ARG A 18 -20.33 -39.90 -6.18
C ARG A 18 -21.14 -38.83 -6.91
N SER A 19 -22.40 -38.64 -6.51
CA SER A 19 -23.25 -37.55 -6.94
C SER A 19 -22.59 -36.21 -6.66
N ARG A 20 -22.18 -35.48 -7.70
CA ARG A 20 -21.69 -34.12 -7.61
C ARG A 20 -22.88 -33.21 -7.27
N LYS A 21 -22.98 -32.75 -6.02
CA LYS A 21 -23.88 -31.65 -5.63
C LYS A 21 -23.59 -30.45 -6.53
N ALA A 22 -24.58 -30.06 -7.33
CA ALA A 22 -24.50 -28.87 -8.18
C ALA A 22 -24.30 -27.63 -7.32
N LYS A 23 -23.22 -26.86 -7.60
CA LYS A 23 -23.00 -25.56 -6.96
C LYS A 23 -24.15 -24.61 -7.32
N PRO A 24 -24.70 -23.82 -6.37
CA PRO A 24 -25.76 -22.86 -6.67
C PRO A 24 -25.27 -21.87 -7.76
N ARG A 25 -26.07 -21.73 -8.83
CA ARG A 25 -25.85 -20.74 -9.90
C ARG A 25 -25.89 -19.35 -9.26
N LYS A 26 -24.77 -18.62 -9.29
CA LYS A 26 -24.74 -17.21 -8.92
C LYS A 26 -25.66 -16.45 -9.88
N SER A 27 -26.63 -15.71 -9.33
CA SER A 27 -27.51 -14.84 -10.11
C SER A 27 -26.67 -13.85 -10.94
N PRO A 28 -27.09 -13.53 -12.17
CA PRO A 28 -26.35 -12.59 -13.02
C PRO A 28 -26.31 -11.22 -12.32
N ARG A 29 -25.12 -10.75 -11.93
CA ARG A 29 -24.94 -9.40 -11.41
C ARG A 29 -25.36 -8.42 -12.50
N LYS A 30 -26.41 -7.62 -12.27
CA LYS A 30 -26.82 -6.53 -13.17
C LYS A 30 -25.58 -5.66 -13.48
N LYS A 31 -25.26 -5.53 -14.77
CA LYS A 31 -24.20 -4.63 -15.23
C LYS A 31 -24.62 -3.19 -14.93
N VAL A 32 -23.97 -2.56 -13.96
CA VAL A 32 -24.20 -1.15 -13.61
C VAL A 32 -23.75 -0.30 -14.78
N THR A 33 -24.63 0.52 -15.33
CA THR A 33 -24.36 1.38 -16.50
C THR A 33 -23.36 2.49 -16.13
N LEU A 34 -22.69 3.06 -17.13
CA LEU A 34 -21.78 4.18 -16.95
C LEU A 34 -22.47 5.39 -16.29
N LYS A 35 -23.72 5.67 -16.67
CA LYS A 35 -24.55 6.74 -16.05
C LYS A 35 -24.77 6.51 -14.54
N GLU A 36 -25.10 5.27 -14.13
CA GLU A 36 -25.26 4.94 -12.71
C GLU A 36 -23.96 5.04 -11.93
N ARG A 37 -22.82 4.69 -12.55
CA ARG A 37 -21.48 4.86 -11.93
C ARG A 37 -21.13 6.33 -11.73
N ILE A 38 -21.41 7.20 -12.72
CA ILE A 38 -21.19 8.65 -12.63
C ILE A 38 -22.12 9.27 -11.58
N ALA A 39 -23.40 8.91 -11.55
CA ALA A 39 -24.35 9.41 -10.55
C ALA A 39 -23.95 8.99 -9.13
N ARG A 40 -23.46 7.76 -8.96
CA ARG A 40 -22.96 7.25 -7.68
C ARG A 40 -21.68 7.97 -7.23
N ALA A 41 -20.77 8.27 -8.15
CA ALA A 41 -19.56 9.03 -7.86
C ALA A 41 -19.88 10.46 -7.41
N LYS A 42 -20.76 11.19 -8.13
CA LYS A 42 -21.24 12.53 -7.74
C LYS A 42 -21.94 12.54 -6.39
N LYS A 43 -22.73 11.50 -6.08
CA LYS A 43 -23.39 11.37 -4.78
C LYS A 43 -22.39 11.12 -3.65
N LEU A 44 -21.31 10.37 -3.89
CA LEU A 44 -20.23 10.15 -2.93
C LEU A 44 -19.42 11.44 -2.71
N GLU A 45 -19.11 12.18 -3.77
CA GLU A 45 -18.45 13.49 -3.66
C GLU A 45 -19.28 14.49 -2.86
N ALA A 46 -20.60 14.54 -3.10
CA ALA A 46 -21.52 15.41 -2.34
C ALA A 46 -21.64 14.99 -0.86
N LEU A 47 -21.55 13.70 -0.54
CA LEU A 47 -21.55 13.18 0.82
C LEU A 47 -20.22 13.43 1.55
N ASP A 48 -19.11 13.49 0.81
CA ASP A 48 -17.78 13.76 1.38
C ASP A 48 -17.48 15.27 1.51
N ALA A 49 -18.14 16.12 0.72
CA ALA A 49 -17.95 17.57 0.76
C ALA A 49 -18.33 18.22 2.11
N GLY A 50 -19.10 17.53 2.94
CA GLY A 50 -19.50 18.00 4.28
C GLY A 50 -18.90 17.23 5.46
N LYS A 51 -18.13 16.15 5.20
CA LYS A 51 -17.51 15.41 6.29
C LYS A 51 -16.18 16.07 6.66
N PRO A 52 -15.98 16.43 7.95
CA PRO A 52 -14.67 16.86 8.40
C PRO A 52 -13.68 15.73 8.06
N THR A 53 -12.57 16.09 7.41
CA THR A 53 -11.41 15.19 7.27
C THR A 53 -11.19 14.58 8.64
N LEU A 54 -11.09 13.25 8.74
CA LEU A 54 -10.81 12.57 10.00
C LEU A 54 -9.45 13.07 10.49
N ARG A 55 -9.46 14.22 11.17
CA ARG A 55 -8.30 14.73 11.89
C ARG A 55 -8.12 13.80 13.07
N ILE A 56 -6.96 13.18 13.16
CA ILE A 56 -6.59 12.44 14.36
C ILE A 56 -6.67 13.46 15.51
N PRO A 57 -7.37 13.12 16.62
CA PRO A 57 -7.50 14.03 17.74
C PRO A 57 -6.12 14.51 18.21
N ARG A 58 -6.03 15.77 18.66
CA ARG A 58 -4.79 16.33 19.25
C ARG A 58 -4.14 15.41 20.30
N GLN A 59 -4.95 14.63 21.01
CA GLN A 59 -4.50 13.63 21.97
C GLN A 59 -3.57 12.56 21.35
N THR A 60 -3.79 12.18 20.06
CA THR A 60 -2.93 11.24 19.36
C THR A 60 -1.59 11.87 18.99
N LEU A 61 -1.58 13.16 18.62
CA LEU A 61 -0.36 13.94 18.40
C LEU A 61 0.48 14.04 19.69
N THR A 62 -0.18 14.30 20.82
CA THR A 62 0.47 14.35 22.12
C THR A 62 1.04 12.99 22.50
N ALA A 63 0.33 11.90 22.26
CA ALA A 63 0.83 10.54 22.50
C ALA A 63 2.04 10.19 21.62
N HIS A 64 2.07 10.66 20.37
CA HIS A 64 3.25 10.50 19.50
C HIS A 64 4.46 11.29 19.97
N ARG A 65 4.28 12.53 20.43
CA ARG A 65 5.36 13.32 21.04
C ARG A 65 5.89 12.68 22.32
N LEU A 66 5.04 12.07 23.13
CA LEU A 66 5.44 11.39 24.36
C LEU A 66 6.20 10.09 24.13
N ARG A 67 6.08 9.46 22.95
CA ARG A 67 6.84 8.24 22.60
C ARG A 67 8.32 8.51 22.40
N ASN A 68 8.71 9.73 22.07
CA ASN A 68 10.11 10.13 21.99
C ASN A 68 10.50 10.91 23.28
N GLU A 69 10.44 10.23 24.42
CA GLU A 69 10.66 10.84 25.74
C GLU A 69 12.04 11.50 25.90
N ASN A 70 13.05 11.00 25.17
CA ASN A 70 14.40 11.54 25.22
C ASN A 70 14.57 12.84 24.44
N PHE A 71 13.69 13.08 23.43
CA PHE A 71 13.80 14.22 22.52
C PHE A 71 12.40 14.76 22.17
N PRO A 72 11.66 15.32 23.14
CA PRO A 72 10.25 15.71 22.97
C PRO A 72 10.03 16.74 21.84
N ASP A 73 11.04 17.56 21.55
CA ASP A 73 10.96 18.57 20.50
C ASP A 73 11.64 18.15 19.19
N THR A 74 12.20 16.92 19.13
CA THR A 74 12.83 16.37 17.94
C THR A 74 11.83 15.47 17.22
N PHE A 75 11.60 15.75 15.94
CA PHE A 75 10.68 14.98 15.09
C PHE A 75 11.11 14.99 13.62
N ILE A 76 10.53 14.14 12.80
CA ILE A 76 10.77 14.12 11.36
C ILE A 76 10.00 15.26 10.71
N ARG A 77 10.74 16.23 10.17
CA ARG A 77 10.19 17.36 9.41
C ARG A 77 9.76 16.93 8.01
N GLU A 78 10.59 16.13 7.33
CA GLU A 78 10.36 15.71 5.96
C GLU A 78 10.74 14.25 5.75
N ILE A 79 9.93 13.55 4.96
CA ILE A 79 10.16 12.22 4.47
C ILE A 79 10.23 12.34 2.95
N SER A 80 11.43 12.31 2.38
CA SER A 80 11.65 12.39 0.94
C SER A 80 11.59 10.99 0.34
N VAL A 81 10.76 10.79 -0.68
CA VAL A 81 10.60 9.52 -1.42
C VAL A 81 11.02 9.74 -2.86
N SER A 82 12.06 9.03 -3.31
CA SER A 82 12.47 9.01 -4.71
C SER A 82 11.66 7.99 -5.50
N LEU A 83 11.22 8.39 -6.72
CA LEU A 83 10.64 7.51 -7.73
C LEU A 83 11.65 7.04 -8.76
N ASP A 84 12.91 7.49 -8.67
CA ASP A 84 13.97 7.14 -9.62
C ASP A 84 14.34 5.67 -9.51
N ASP A 85 14.35 4.96 -10.65
CA ASP A 85 14.75 3.56 -10.76
C ASP A 85 16.25 3.49 -11.17
N PRO A 86 17.07 2.59 -10.58
CA PRO A 86 16.71 1.54 -9.63
C PRO A 86 16.65 1.98 -8.17
N ASP A 87 16.88 3.26 -7.89
CA ASP A 87 17.11 3.79 -6.55
C ASP A 87 15.84 4.39 -5.95
N HIS A 88 14.84 3.58 -5.72
CA HIS A 88 13.67 3.99 -4.92
C HIS A 88 14.06 4.07 -3.45
N TRP A 89 14.65 5.22 -3.07
CA TRP A 89 15.08 5.48 -1.71
C TRP A 89 14.14 6.40 -0.96
N LEU A 90 14.15 6.23 0.35
CA LEU A 90 13.50 7.11 1.30
C LEU A 90 14.56 7.71 2.22
N THR A 91 14.52 9.02 2.41
CA THR A 91 15.36 9.72 3.37
C THR A 91 14.54 10.52 4.35
N LEU A 92 15.09 10.79 5.53
CA LEU A 92 14.45 11.50 6.61
C LEU A 92 15.24 12.78 6.94
N THR A 93 14.54 13.89 7.00
CA THR A 93 15.05 15.16 7.53
C THR A 93 14.42 15.42 8.88
N TRP A 94 15.26 15.59 9.89
CA TRP A 94 14.82 15.82 11.25
C TRP A 94 14.88 17.29 11.62
N THR A 95 14.15 17.67 12.65
CA THR A 95 14.20 18.99 13.28
C THR A 95 14.15 18.84 14.79
N GLY A 96 14.75 19.82 15.50
CA GLY A 96 14.84 19.82 16.94
C GLY A 96 16.26 19.70 17.47
N PRO A 97 16.45 19.71 18.81
CA PRO A 97 17.77 19.82 19.44
C PRO A 97 18.76 18.71 19.10
N ASN A 98 18.28 17.50 18.79
CA ASN A 98 19.13 16.33 18.50
C ASN A 98 18.89 15.78 17.09
N ALA A 99 18.50 16.64 16.15
CA ALA A 99 18.22 16.26 14.77
C ALA A 99 19.42 15.58 14.08
N ASP A 100 20.62 16.11 14.30
CA ASP A 100 21.87 15.64 13.66
C ASP A 100 22.31 14.24 14.12
N SER A 101 21.80 13.75 15.24
CA SER A 101 22.11 12.41 15.76
C SER A 101 21.11 11.33 15.32
N GLN A 102 20.10 11.69 14.54
CA GLN A 102 19.05 10.77 14.13
C GLN A 102 19.37 10.06 12.82
N GLU A 103 18.76 8.89 12.60
CA GLU A 103 18.90 8.16 11.35
C GLU A 103 18.24 8.91 10.18
N THR A 104 18.98 9.15 9.10
CA THR A 104 18.51 9.89 7.92
C THR A 104 18.31 9.03 6.68
N GLY A 105 18.87 7.82 6.64
CA GLY A 105 18.88 6.95 5.46
C GLY A 105 20.12 7.14 4.58
N PRO A 106 20.11 6.74 3.29
CA PRO A 106 18.91 6.30 2.54
C PRO A 106 18.39 4.92 2.96
N PHE A 107 17.06 4.74 2.92
CA PHE A 107 16.40 3.49 3.22
C PHE A 107 15.69 2.95 1.98
N ARG A 108 15.73 1.63 1.76
CA ARG A 108 15.06 1.01 0.63
C ARG A 108 13.54 1.14 0.74
N ALA A 109 12.92 1.62 -0.36
CA ALA A 109 11.48 1.77 -0.49
C ALA A 109 11.02 1.25 -1.87
N SER A 110 9.71 0.98 -2.03
CA SER A 110 9.12 0.63 -3.32
C SER A 110 7.76 1.33 -3.47
N PRO A 111 7.67 2.31 -4.38
CA PRO A 111 6.46 3.07 -4.65
C PRO A 111 5.44 2.29 -5.50
N GLY A 112 4.39 2.98 -5.96
CA GLY A 112 3.30 2.44 -6.76
C GLY A 112 3.73 2.03 -8.17
N ALA A 113 3.38 0.81 -8.56
CA ALA A 113 3.70 0.23 -9.86
C ALA A 113 2.94 0.85 -11.04
N GLY A 114 1.86 1.60 -10.78
CA GLY A 114 0.93 2.02 -11.81
C GLY A 114 0.05 0.89 -12.36
N LEU A 115 -1.03 1.24 -13.03
CA LEU A 115 -1.79 0.28 -13.84
C LEU A 115 -1.12 0.08 -15.19
N ARG A 116 -1.30 -1.11 -15.76
CA ARG A 116 -0.80 -1.41 -17.12
C ARG A 116 -1.27 -0.35 -18.12
N GLY A 117 -0.32 0.22 -18.86
CA GLY A 117 -0.58 1.24 -19.87
C GLY A 117 -0.71 2.68 -19.35
N LEU A 118 -0.62 2.90 -18.03
CA LEU A 118 -0.56 4.23 -17.46
C LEU A 118 0.89 4.69 -17.27
N ASN A 119 1.12 5.99 -17.44
CA ASN A 119 2.37 6.65 -17.07
C ASN A 119 2.16 7.40 -15.74
N CYS A 120 2.89 7.00 -14.71
CA CYS A 120 2.79 7.63 -13.40
C CYS A 120 3.52 8.98 -13.31
N ASP A 121 4.31 9.36 -14.31
CA ASP A 121 4.87 10.71 -14.42
C ASP A 121 3.87 11.75 -14.91
N ASP A 122 2.82 11.30 -15.63
CA ASP A 122 1.73 12.17 -16.02
C ASP A 122 0.86 12.52 -14.81
N GLU A 123 0.90 13.77 -14.41
CA GLU A 123 0.28 14.24 -13.17
C GLU A 123 -1.24 13.99 -13.11
N PRO A 124 -2.05 14.27 -14.13
CA PRO A 124 -3.46 13.93 -14.14
C PRO A 124 -3.70 12.43 -13.97
N THR A 125 -2.86 11.60 -14.60
CA THR A 125 -2.94 10.14 -14.53
C THR A 125 -2.54 9.63 -13.17
N SER A 126 -1.42 10.11 -12.61
CA SER A 126 -0.90 9.66 -11.31
C SER A 126 -1.86 10.02 -10.17
N ARG A 127 -2.54 11.16 -10.25
CA ARG A 127 -3.53 11.61 -9.27
C ARG A 127 -4.89 10.93 -9.39
N ARG A 128 -5.14 10.21 -10.47
CA ARG A 128 -6.42 9.51 -10.71
C ARG A 128 -6.62 8.37 -9.70
N SER A 129 -7.81 8.30 -9.10
CA SER A 129 -8.17 7.20 -8.20
C SER A 129 -8.07 5.85 -8.92
N GLY A 130 -7.45 4.88 -8.24
CA GLY A 130 -7.22 3.55 -8.79
C GLY A 130 -6.07 3.43 -9.79
N SER A 131 -5.29 4.51 -10.05
CA SER A 131 -4.13 4.47 -10.95
C SER A 131 -3.00 3.55 -10.46
N LYS A 132 -2.98 3.22 -9.18
CA LYS A 132 -1.89 2.49 -8.49
C LYS A 132 -0.55 3.22 -8.53
N CYS A 133 -0.53 4.50 -8.87
CA CYS A 133 0.65 5.35 -8.82
C CYS A 133 0.83 5.96 -7.43
N THR A 134 2.07 6.22 -7.04
CA THR A 134 2.41 7.16 -5.97
C THR A 134 2.59 8.54 -6.62
N PRO A 135 1.67 9.51 -6.41
CA PRO A 135 1.76 10.79 -7.09
C PRO A 135 2.89 11.65 -6.56
N LYS A 136 3.57 12.36 -7.46
CA LYS A 136 4.56 13.38 -7.11
C LYS A 136 3.92 14.57 -6.40
N GLY A 137 4.66 15.21 -5.50
CA GLY A 137 4.23 16.39 -4.77
C GLY A 137 4.59 16.33 -3.29
N THR A 138 4.16 17.35 -2.56
CA THR A 138 4.34 17.47 -1.11
C THR A 138 3.01 17.29 -0.39
N TYR A 139 2.99 16.42 0.59
CA TYR A 139 1.78 16.01 1.30
C TYR A 139 2.03 15.99 2.81
N PRO A 140 1.16 16.58 3.63
CA PRO A 140 1.29 16.46 5.07
C PRO A 140 0.97 15.02 5.51
N VAL A 141 1.61 14.56 6.57
CA VAL A 141 1.19 13.35 7.29
C VAL A 141 -0.22 13.59 7.84
N GLN A 142 -1.14 12.67 7.54
CA GLN A 142 -2.56 12.80 7.86
C GLN A 142 -3.00 11.91 9.03
N GLY A 143 -2.18 10.92 9.39
CA GLY A 143 -2.50 10.02 10.47
C GLY A 143 -1.73 8.71 10.46
N PHE A 144 -2.04 7.88 11.44
CA PHE A 144 -1.31 6.63 11.68
C PHE A 144 -2.27 5.46 11.89
N GLN A 145 -1.82 4.27 11.51
CA GLN A 145 -2.55 3.04 11.74
C GLN A 145 -1.54 1.90 11.99
N ARG A 146 -1.86 0.97 12.88
CA ARG A 146 -0.96 -0.13 13.20
C ARG A 146 -0.68 -1.03 11.99
N ARG A 147 -1.71 -1.30 11.17
CA ARG A 147 -1.63 -2.15 9.97
C ARG A 147 -2.76 -1.83 9.01
N LEU A 148 -2.57 -2.09 7.71
CA LEU A 148 -3.64 -1.95 6.73
C LEU A 148 -4.74 -3.00 6.94
N ASN A 149 -5.99 -2.60 6.75
CA ASN A 149 -7.13 -3.52 6.80
C ASN A 149 -7.15 -4.50 5.61
N SER A 150 -6.59 -4.08 4.47
CA SER A 150 -6.54 -4.86 3.23
C SER A 150 -5.43 -5.90 3.21
N ASP A 151 -4.34 -5.68 3.97
CA ASP A 151 -3.20 -6.59 4.06
C ASP A 151 -2.53 -6.46 5.43
N SER A 152 -2.67 -7.48 6.26
CA SER A 152 -2.15 -7.50 7.63
C SER A 152 -0.61 -7.50 7.73
N ARG A 153 0.10 -7.79 6.63
CA ARG A 153 1.57 -7.73 6.55
C ARG A 153 2.09 -6.29 6.47
N ALA A 154 1.25 -5.36 6.00
CA ALA A 154 1.56 -3.94 5.94
C ALA A 154 1.33 -3.30 7.31
N THR A 155 2.42 -3.05 8.05
CA THR A 155 2.38 -2.51 9.42
C THR A 155 3.05 -1.14 9.51
N TYR A 156 2.87 -0.45 10.64
CA TYR A 156 3.39 0.89 10.89
C TYR A 156 3.00 1.90 9.79
N VAL A 157 1.69 1.98 9.55
CA VAL A 157 1.13 2.77 8.45
C VAL A 157 1.10 4.25 8.82
N THR A 158 1.74 5.06 7.98
CA THR A 158 1.73 6.53 8.06
C THR A 158 1.02 7.10 6.85
N TRP A 159 -0.18 7.62 7.03
CA TRP A 159 -1.04 8.13 5.96
C TRP A 159 -0.59 9.53 5.51
N PHE A 160 -0.44 9.73 4.20
CA PHE A 160 -0.20 11.04 3.59
C PHE A 160 -1.21 11.39 2.47
N MET A 161 -1.93 10.41 1.94
CA MET A 161 -3.07 10.59 1.04
C MET A 161 -4.20 9.64 1.42
N GLN A 162 -4.76 9.80 2.61
CA GLN A 162 -5.73 8.88 3.20
C GLN A 162 -6.98 8.69 2.34
N ARG A 163 -7.49 9.74 1.68
CA ARG A 163 -8.64 9.66 0.75
C ARG A 163 -8.40 8.71 -0.42
N ARG A 164 -7.14 8.57 -0.84
CA ARG A 164 -6.73 7.66 -1.92
C ARG A 164 -6.26 6.30 -1.43
N GLY A 165 -6.15 6.12 -0.11
CA GLY A 165 -5.61 4.92 0.47
C GLY A 165 -4.12 4.77 0.25
N ILE A 166 -3.35 5.88 0.20
CA ILE A 166 -1.90 5.88 -0.03
C ILE A 166 -1.17 6.26 1.27
N ALA A 167 -0.25 5.43 1.68
CA ALA A 167 0.52 5.56 2.92
C ALA A 167 1.96 5.05 2.74
N LEU A 168 2.83 5.42 3.67
CA LEU A 168 4.09 4.74 3.94
C LEU A 168 3.81 3.58 4.90
N HIS A 169 4.43 2.41 4.69
CA HIS A 169 4.28 1.29 5.62
C HIS A 169 5.39 0.25 5.43
N TYR A 170 5.71 -0.49 6.49
CA TYR A 170 6.53 -1.69 6.37
C TYR A 170 5.86 -2.73 5.46
N PHE A 171 6.68 -3.45 4.69
CA PHE A 171 6.25 -4.64 3.97
C PHE A 171 7.41 -5.62 3.83
N PRO A 172 7.19 -6.95 4.05
CA PRO A 172 8.27 -7.93 4.09
C PRO A 172 8.97 -8.18 2.74
N ILE A 173 8.35 -7.73 1.64
CA ILE A 173 8.89 -7.88 0.28
C ILE A 173 8.91 -6.51 -0.39
N VAL A 174 10.13 -5.96 -0.56
CA VAL A 174 10.38 -4.66 -1.18
C VAL A 174 11.40 -4.85 -2.31
N PRO A 175 10.93 -5.03 -3.55
CA PRO A 175 11.82 -5.15 -4.70
C PRO A 175 12.46 -3.80 -5.07
N GLU A 176 13.48 -3.82 -5.92
CA GLU A 176 14.19 -2.62 -6.40
C GLU A 176 13.36 -1.76 -7.36
N TYR A 177 12.23 -2.25 -7.84
CA TYR A 177 11.32 -1.55 -8.73
C TYR A 177 10.01 -1.17 -8.04
N ALA A 178 9.25 -0.27 -8.65
CA ALA A 178 7.92 0.12 -8.19
C ALA A 178 6.95 -1.08 -8.22
N ALA A 179 6.43 -1.53 -7.07
CA ALA A 179 5.67 -2.79 -6.96
C ALA A 179 4.37 -2.68 -6.14
N SER A 180 4.05 -1.51 -5.61
CA SER A 180 2.87 -1.36 -4.77
C SER A 180 1.62 -0.95 -5.57
N HIS A 181 0.49 -0.84 -4.88
CA HIS A 181 -0.77 -0.33 -5.44
C HIS A 181 -0.96 1.19 -5.18
N GLY A 182 0.15 1.91 -4.99
CA GLY A 182 0.18 3.35 -4.71
C GLY A 182 0.82 3.72 -3.38
N CYS A 183 0.78 2.86 -2.37
CA CYS A 183 1.53 3.04 -1.13
C CYS A 183 3.04 2.99 -1.38
N VAL A 184 3.82 3.51 -0.46
CA VAL A 184 5.28 3.34 -0.43
C VAL A 184 5.62 2.25 0.58
N ARG A 185 6.11 1.12 0.08
CA ARG A 185 6.58 0.02 0.92
C ARG A 185 7.97 0.34 1.44
N ILE A 186 8.21 0.09 2.71
CA ILE A 186 9.49 0.26 3.39
C ILE A 186 10.00 -1.13 3.78
N GLU A 187 11.26 -1.43 3.42
CA GLU A 187 11.86 -2.75 3.66
C GLU A 187 12.14 -3.01 5.15
N SER A 188 12.56 -1.97 5.88
CA SER A 188 12.89 -2.09 7.29
C SER A 188 11.67 -1.81 8.17
N GLU A 189 11.29 -2.79 9.00
CA GLU A 189 10.25 -2.61 10.01
C GLU A 189 10.65 -1.55 11.04
N HIS A 190 11.92 -1.50 11.42
CA HIS A 190 12.49 -0.47 12.29
C HIS A 190 12.26 0.92 11.73
N VAL A 191 12.60 1.15 10.45
CA VAL A 191 12.43 2.45 9.80
C VAL A 191 10.96 2.86 9.70
N ALA A 192 10.06 1.93 9.32
CA ALA A 192 8.63 2.23 9.26
C ALA A 192 8.07 2.60 10.65
N ARG A 193 8.53 1.93 11.70
CA ARG A 193 8.20 2.26 13.08
C ARG A 193 8.79 3.60 13.50
N LEU A 194 10.07 3.86 13.17
CA LEU A 194 10.76 5.13 13.44
C LEU A 194 9.96 6.31 12.84
N ILE A 195 9.53 6.16 11.58
CA ILE A 195 8.70 7.15 10.90
C ILE A 195 7.37 7.34 11.64
N GLN A 196 6.66 6.27 11.98
CA GLN A 196 5.37 6.37 12.66
C GLN A 196 5.49 7.02 14.03
N ASP A 197 6.54 6.68 14.80
CA ASP A 197 6.72 7.13 16.17
C ASP A 197 7.23 8.59 16.24
N ASN A 198 7.86 9.11 15.19
CA ASN A 198 8.48 10.43 15.19
C ASN A 198 7.91 11.40 14.15
N SER A 199 6.86 11.05 13.43
CA SER A 199 6.13 11.99 12.57
C SER A 199 4.98 12.67 13.31
N LEU A 200 4.66 13.89 12.90
CA LEU A 200 3.56 14.67 13.45
C LEU A 200 2.54 14.95 12.35
N VAL A 201 1.25 14.77 12.67
CA VAL A 201 0.15 15.07 11.75
C VAL A 201 0.16 16.57 11.42
N ASP A 202 -0.03 16.89 10.13
CA ASP A 202 -0.02 18.24 9.54
C ASP A 202 1.34 18.96 9.58
N GLU A 203 2.33 18.51 10.38
CA GLU A 203 3.67 19.14 10.48
C GLU A 203 4.72 18.38 9.65
N THR A 204 4.77 17.04 9.74
CA THR A 204 5.68 16.23 8.91
C THR A 204 5.20 16.21 7.47
N GLN A 205 6.10 16.51 6.52
CA GLN A 205 5.81 16.48 5.09
C GLN A 205 6.35 15.22 4.46
N VAL A 206 5.59 14.62 3.55
CA VAL A 206 6.04 13.56 2.64
C VAL A 206 6.25 14.18 1.27
N VAL A 207 7.49 14.23 0.81
CA VAL A 207 7.87 14.77 -0.50
C VAL A 207 8.16 13.61 -1.45
N VAL A 208 7.33 13.48 -2.49
CA VAL A 208 7.50 12.46 -3.53
C VAL A 208 8.03 13.14 -4.79
N SER A 209 9.21 12.75 -5.25
CA SER A 209 9.91 13.35 -6.39
C SER A 209 10.58 12.30 -7.26
N GLY A 210 11.26 12.73 -8.33
CA GLY A 210 11.97 11.87 -9.26
C GLY A 210 11.13 11.44 -10.46
N THR A 211 11.65 10.51 -11.25
CA THR A 211 11.05 10.00 -12.49
C THR A 211 10.60 8.57 -12.29
N TRP A 212 9.29 8.33 -12.48
CA TRP A 212 8.76 7.00 -12.35
C TRP A 212 9.13 6.15 -13.57
N THR A 213 9.69 4.97 -13.34
CA THR A 213 10.00 3.98 -14.36
C THR A 213 8.99 2.84 -14.33
N LYS A 214 8.54 2.43 -15.52
CA LYS A 214 7.60 1.31 -15.65
C LYS A 214 8.24 0.01 -15.13
N PRO A 215 7.62 -0.66 -14.16
CA PRO A 215 8.18 -1.92 -13.64
C PRO A 215 8.24 -3.02 -14.69
N PRO A 216 9.11 -4.03 -14.51
CA PRO A 216 9.21 -5.18 -15.42
C PRO A 216 7.87 -5.91 -15.61
N LYS A 217 7.64 -6.50 -16.79
CA LYS A 217 6.36 -7.16 -17.17
C LYS A 217 5.90 -8.31 -16.26
N GLN A 218 6.74 -8.80 -15.37
CA GLN A 218 6.42 -9.94 -14.51
C GLN A 218 5.31 -9.69 -13.48
N TRP A 219 4.82 -8.44 -13.35
CA TRP A 219 3.86 -8.03 -12.30
C TRP A 219 2.60 -7.34 -12.84
N SER A 220 2.30 -7.50 -14.11
CA SER A 220 1.08 -6.95 -14.74
C SER A 220 -0.11 -7.91 -14.66
#